data_79e07eaeae445ec1e07c63bad3acb104
#
_entry.id   79e07eaeae445ec1e07c63bad3acb104
#
_cell.length_a   1.000
_cell.length_b   1.000
_cell.length_c   1.000
_cell.angle_alpha   90.00
_cell.angle_beta   90.00
_cell.angle_gamma   90.00
#
_symmetry.space_group_name_H-M   'P 1'
#
loop_
_entity.id
_entity.type
_entity.pdbx_description
1 polymer ?
#
loop_
_entity_poly.entity_id
_entity_poly.type
_entity_poly.pdbx_seq_one_letter_code
_entity_poly.pdbx_strand_id
1 'polypeptide(L)'
;MRHVGIFSGSFNPIHMGHLMLANWMCEYGGVDELWFVVTPRNPLKSEYVLLDDAFRLEMTRAAVGDYPRFRVSDVEFGLPRPSYTIHTLRTLRESHTDCRFSLIIGADSWADMGRWRDAEALRREFSLIVYPRPGYPVPEIAPDETADVRAVAAPMMDVSSTFVREAIRAGRDVRFFLPEGVRRYVPEIARRLAAMR
;
A
#
# COMPACT_ATOMS: atom_id res chain seq x y z
N MET A 1 22.00 7.80 -4.47
CA MET A 1 20.99 7.43 -3.44
C MET A 1 19.75 6.99 -4.19
N ARG A 2 19.31 5.74 -4.00
CA ARG A 2 18.11 5.18 -4.67
C ARG A 2 16.86 5.85 -4.15
N HIS A 3 15.94 6.21 -5.03
CA HIS A 3 14.66 6.76 -4.66
C HIS A 3 13.62 5.65 -4.54
N VAL A 4 13.17 5.36 -3.34
CA VAL A 4 12.25 4.28 -3.03
C VAL A 4 10.87 4.83 -2.68
N GLY A 5 9.85 4.38 -3.40
CA GLY A 5 8.46 4.63 -3.07
C GLY A 5 7.96 3.63 -2.03
N ILE A 6 7.45 4.11 -0.90
CA ILE A 6 6.83 3.27 0.13
C ILE A 6 5.34 3.24 -0.08
N PHE A 7 4.82 2.06 -0.38
CA PHE A 7 3.41 1.80 -0.58
C PHE A 7 2.90 0.88 0.52
N SER A 8 2.42 1.49 1.61
CA SER A 8 1.89 0.76 2.77
C SER A 8 0.43 0.38 2.56
N GLY A 9 0.09 -0.84 2.91
CA GLY A 9 -1.27 -1.33 2.78
C GLY A 9 -1.53 -2.64 3.51
N SER A 10 -2.81 -2.93 3.77
CA SER A 10 -3.21 -4.23 4.32
C SER A 10 -3.11 -5.35 3.29
N PHE A 11 -3.19 -5.05 1.99
CA PHE A 11 -3.13 -6.03 0.88
C PHE A 11 -3.98 -7.28 1.17
N ASN A 12 -5.28 -7.10 1.29
CA ASN A 12 -6.20 -8.08 1.88
C ASN A 12 -7.31 -8.58 0.89
N PRO A 13 -6.96 -9.31 -0.20
CA PRO A 13 -5.63 -9.57 -0.72
C PRO A 13 -5.06 -8.44 -1.57
N ILE A 14 -3.79 -8.52 -1.91
CA ILE A 14 -3.19 -7.75 -3.00
C ILE A 14 -3.88 -8.09 -4.31
N HIS A 15 -4.05 -7.10 -5.21
CA HIS A 15 -4.76 -7.26 -6.48
C HIS A 15 -4.09 -6.46 -7.61
N MET A 16 -4.56 -6.64 -8.84
CA MET A 16 -3.97 -6.02 -10.02
C MET A 16 -3.88 -4.50 -9.92
N GLY A 17 -4.88 -3.84 -9.30
CA GLY A 17 -4.84 -2.38 -9.11
C GLY A 17 -3.63 -1.91 -8.30
N HIS A 18 -3.18 -2.68 -7.30
CA HIS A 18 -1.96 -2.35 -6.56
C HIS A 18 -0.70 -2.48 -7.44
N LEU A 19 -0.59 -3.57 -8.23
CA LEU A 19 0.59 -3.77 -9.09
C LEU A 19 0.66 -2.77 -10.23
N MET A 20 -0.48 -2.43 -10.85
CA MET A 20 -0.54 -1.44 -11.93
C MET A 20 -0.11 -0.06 -11.42
N LEU A 21 -0.62 0.36 -10.27
CA LEU A 21 -0.18 1.60 -9.63
C LEU A 21 1.32 1.57 -9.32
N ALA A 22 1.80 0.48 -8.73
CA ALA A 22 3.21 0.32 -8.40
C ALA A 22 4.11 0.40 -9.64
N ASN A 23 3.73 -0.27 -10.73
CA ASN A 23 4.44 -0.19 -11.99
C ASN A 23 4.44 1.25 -12.54
N TRP A 24 3.29 1.90 -12.52
CA TRP A 24 3.19 3.29 -12.98
C TRP A 24 4.10 4.22 -12.16
N MET A 25 4.15 4.05 -10.84
CA MET A 25 5.05 4.83 -9.98
C MET A 25 6.52 4.66 -10.35
N CYS A 26 6.93 3.44 -10.68
CA CYS A 26 8.29 3.17 -11.13
C CYS A 26 8.59 3.75 -12.52
N GLU A 27 7.65 3.69 -13.46
CA GLU A 27 7.88 4.13 -14.85
C GLU A 27 7.66 5.64 -15.04
N TYR A 28 6.67 6.23 -14.35
CA TYR A 28 6.23 7.60 -14.57
C TYR A 28 6.21 8.43 -13.29
N GLY A 29 6.12 7.80 -12.13
CA GLY A 29 6.04 8.44 -10.82
C GLY A 29 7.40 8.86 -10.24
N GLY A 30 8.52 8.59 -10.93
CA GLY A 30 9.87 9.06 -10.58
C GLY A 30 10.46 8.38 -9.35
N VAL A 31 10.10 7.12 -9.06
CA VAL A 31 10.79 6.28 -8.08
C VAL A 31 11.58 5.17 -8.77
N ASP A 32 12.75 4.85 -8.26
CA ASP A 32 13.61 3.78 -8.82
C ASP A 32 13.07 2.40 -8.46
N GLU A 33 12.62 2.23 -7.23
CA GLU A 33 12.01 1.03 -6.68
C GLU A 33 10.72 1.36 -5.92
N LEU A 34 9.80 0.40 -5.83
CA LEU A 34 8.63 0.50 -4.95
C LEU A 34 8.62 -0.65 -3.96
N TRP A 35 8.46 -0.31 -2.67
CA TRP A 35 8.37 -1.29 -1.60
C TRP A 35 6.94 -1.38 -1.06
N PHE A 36 6.36 -2.57 -1.19
CA PHE A 36 5.08 -2.91 -0.57
C PHE A 36 5.32 -3.19 0.91
N VAL A 37 4.87 -2.30 1.78
CA VAL A 37 4.94 -2.49 3.23
C VAL A 37 3.62 -3.08 3.70
N VAL A 38 3.64 -4.34 4.14
CA VAL A 38 2.43 -5.01 4.62
C VAL A 38 2.10 -4.54 6.02
N THR A 39 0.97 -3.84 6.16
CA THR A 39 0.51 -3.29 7.44
C THR A 39 -0.30 -4.35 8.22
N PRO A 40 0.12 -4.73 9.44
CA PRO A 40 -0.63 -5.67 10.28
C PRO A 40 -2.06 -5.18 10.55
N ARG A 41 -2.20 -3.96 11.06
CA ARG A 41 -3.50 -3.34 11.32
C ARG A 41 -3.42 -1.82 11.14
N ASN A 42 -4.28 -1.28 10.28
CA ASN A 42 -4.43 0.16 10.15
C ASN A 42 -5.23 0.71 11.35
N PRO A 43 -4.67 1.61 12.18
CA PRO A 43 -5.35 2.13 13.37
C PRO A 43 -6.63 2.91 13.06
N LEU A 44 -6.78 3.44 11.84
CA LEU A 44 -7.95 4.20 11.39
C LEU A 44 -9.09 3.31 10.85
N LYS A 45 -8.88 1.98 10.75
CA LYS A 45 -9.88 1.03 10.25
C LYS A 45 -10.34 0.12 11.39
N SER A 46 -11.47 0.45 12.04
CA SER A 46 -11.91 -0.21 13.26
C SER A 46 -12.61 -1.56 13.08
N GLU A 47 -13.38 -1.76 12.01
CA GLU A 47 -14.14 -3.00 11.79
C GLU A 47 -13.87 -3.54 10.38
N TYR A 48 -13.06 -4.59 10.33
CA TYR A 48 -12.57 -5.01 9.05
C TYR A 48 -12.16 -6.48 9.06
N VAL A 49 -12.76 -7.23 8.16
CA VAL A 49 -12.36 -8.61 7.93
C VAL A 49 -10.94 -8.61 7.38
N LEU A 50 -9.97 -8.95 8.22
CA LEU A 50 -8.56 -8.96 7.88
C LEU A 50 -8.04 -10.41 7.94
N LEU A 51 -7.53 -10.87 6.80
CA LEU A 51 -6.79 -12.13 6.73
C LEU A 51 -5.52 -12.03 7.57
N ASP A 52 -5.04 -13.15 8.05
CA ASP A 52 -3.83 -13.24 8.86
C ASP A 52 -2.63 -12.50 8.24
N ASP A 53 -1.85 -11.82 9.07
CA ASP A 53 -0.75 -10.95 8.65
C ASP A 53 0.30 -11.71 7.82
N ALA A 54 0.72 -12.90 8.26
CA ALA A 54 1.71 -13.71 7.57
C ALA A 54 1.16 -14.21 6.22
N PHE A 55 -0.13 -14.54 6.16
CA PHE A 55 -0.77 -14.96 4.92
C PHE A 55 -0.87 -13.81 3.90
N ARG A 56 -1.16 -12.58 4.35
CA ARG A 56 -1.16 -11.41 3.48
C ARG A 56 0.24 -11.06 2.96
N LEU A 57 1.25 -11.22 3.81
CA LEU A 57 2.65 -11.07 3.45
C LEU A 57 3.07 -12.10 2.39
N GLU A 58 2.70 -13.36 2.57
CA GLU A 58 2.97 -14.43 1.62
C GLU A 58 2.34 -14.15 0.25
N MET A 59 1.05 -13.77 0.23
CA MET A 59 0.36 -13.38 -1.00
C MET A 59 1.02 -12.16 -1.68
N THR A 60 1.48 -11.19 -0.89
CA THR A 60 2.15 -9.99 -1.44
C THR A 60 3.49 -10.37 -2.07
N ARG A 61 4.27 -11.23 -1.44
CA ARG A 61 5.52 -11.77 -2.02
C ARG A 61 5.26 -12.55 -3.30
N ALA A 62 4.21 -13.40 -3.31
CA ALA A 62 3.83 -14.14 -4.51
C ALA A 62 3.32 -13.25 -5.65
N ALA A 63 2.72 -12.09 -5.33
CA ALA A 63 2.26 -11.13 -6.32
C ALA A 63 3.41 -10.36 -6.99
N VAL A 64 4.41 -10.00 -6.21
CA VAL A 64 5.57 -9.23 -6.66
C VAL A 64 6.51 -10.11 -7.52
N GLY A 65 6.64 -11.40 -7.15
CA GLY A 65 7.51 -12.32 -7.86
C GLY A 65 8.97 -11.86 -7.84
N ASP A 66 9.62 -11.97 -8.98
CA ASP A 66 11.02 -11.63 -9.23
C ASP A 66 11.22 -10.27 -9.92
N TYR A 67 10.19 -9.44 -10.01
CA TYR A 67 10.31 -8.13 -10.65
C TYR A 67 11.31 -7.24 -9.91
N PRO A 68 12.40 -6.79 -10.57
CA PRO A 68 13.58 -6.24 -9.86
C PRO A 68 13.33 -4.89 -9.18
N ARG A 69 12.29 -4.17 -9.58
CA ARG A 69 11.96 -2.85 -9.00
C ARG A 69 10.91 -2.90 -7.90
N PHE A 70 10.40 -4.10 -7.56
CA PHE A 70 9.47 -4.28 -6.45
C PHE A 70 10.11 -5.04 -5.31
N ARG A 71 9.84 -4.61 -4.09
CA ARG A 71 10.17 -5.34 -2.87
C ARG A 71 8.98 -5.45 -1.96
N VAL A 72 8.99 -6.45 -1.09
CA VAL A 72 7.98 -6.61 -0.03
C VAL A 72 8.69 -6.51 1.31
N SER A 73 8.18 -5.64 2.17
CA SER A 73 8.72 -5.41 3.50
C SER A 73 7.68 -5.78 4.57
N ASP A 74 8.14 -6.48 5.58
CA ASP A 74 7.43 -6.84 6.79
C ASP A 74 7.90 -6.00 8.00
N VAL A 75 8.54 -4.87 7.76
CA VAL A 75 9.13 -4.00 8.80
C VAL A 75 8.12 -3.66 9.90
N GLU A 76 6.85 -3.46 9.57
CA GLU A 76 5.81 -3.15 10.55
C GLU A 76 5.46 -4.31 11.49
N PHE A 77 5.86 -5.55 11.16
CA PHE A 77 5.63 -6.71 12.03
C PHE A 77 6.51 -6.67 13.29
N GLY A 78 7.66 -6.02 13.19
CA GLY A 78 8.59 -5.79 14.31
C GLY A 78 8.34 -4.49 15.09
N LEU A 79 7.42 -3.63 14.64
CA LEU A 79 7.13 -2.36 15.31
C LEU A 79 6.06 -2.50 16.38
N PRO A 80 6.06 -1.60 17.41
CA PRO A 80 4.98 -1.52 18.39
C PRO A 80 3.61 -1.31 17.71
N ARG A 81 2.59 -2.00 18.20
CA ARG A 81 1.21 -1.88 17.69
C ARG A 81 0.39 -0.87 18.49
N PRO A 82 -0.43 -0.02 17.85
CA PRO A 82 -0.59 0.11 16.39
C PRO A 82 0.65 0.73 15.74
N SER A 83 1.04 0.20 14.55
CA SER A 83 2.12 0.80 13.78
C SER A 83 1.66 2.11 13.13
N TYR A 84 2.50 3.13 13.22
CA TYR A 84 2.24 4.44 12.61
C TYR A 84 3.24 4.69 11.48
N THR A 85 2.77 5.25 10.39
CA THR A 85 3.55 5.48 9.17
C THR A 85 4.87 6.22 9.41
N ILE A 86 4.86 7.21 10.32
CA ILE A 86 6.08 7.95 10.67
C ILE A 86 7.17 7.03 11.27
N HIS A 87 6.78 6.09 12.14
CA HIS A 87 7.72 5.14 12.73
C HIS A 87 8.27 4.17 11.68
N THR A 88 7.40 3.66 10.80
CA THR A 88 7.77 2.81 9.67
C THR A 88 8.84 3.47 8.80
N LEU A 89 8.60 4.71 8.37
CA LEU A 89 9.52 5.44 7.50
C LEU A 89 10.85 5.79 8.20
N ARG A 90 10.82 6.16 9.48
CA ARG A 90 12.05 6.40 10.26
C ARG A 90 12.89 5.14 10.39
N THR A 91 12.27 4.00 10.72
CA THR A 91 12.95 2.69 10.80
C THR A 91 13.57 2.29 9.46
N LEU A 92 12.84 2.49 8.35
CA LEU A 92 13.38 2.21 7.02
C LEU A 92 14.56 3.13 6.68
N ARG A 93 14.47 4.43 6.98
CA ARG A 93 15.56 5.39 6.75
C ARG A 93 16.81 5.07 7.56
N GLU A 94 16.65 4.65 8.80
CA GLU A 94 17.77 4.23 9.67
C GLU A 94 18.44 2.94 9.18
N SER A 95 17.65 2.00 8.66
CA SER A 95 18.14 0.69 8.20
C SER A 95 18.71 0.72 6.77
N HIS A 96 18.38 1.73 5.96
CA HIS A 96 18.75 1.83 4.54
C HIS A 96 19.25 3.24 4.20
N THR A 97 20.44 3.58 4.67
CA THR A 97 21.04 4.92 4.55
C THR A 97 21.43 5.29 3.11
N ASP A 98 21.47 4.33 2.20
CA ASP A 98 21.70 4.51 0.76
C ASP A 98 20.42 4.85 -0.02
N CYS A 99 19.24 4.85 0.64
CA CYS A 99 17.94 5.12 0.05
C CYS A 99 17.35 6.47 0.51
N ARG A 100 16.61 7.10 -0.42
CA ARG A 100 15.68 8.19 -0.12
C ARG A 100 14.25 7.64 -0.25
N PHE A 101 13.43 7.87 0.76
CA PHE A 101 12.07 7.34 0.80
C PHE A 101 11.02 8.41 0.51
N SER A 102 10.06 8.07 -0.35
CA SER A 102 8.81 8.83 -0.54
C SER A 102 7.62 7.96 -0.16
N LEU A 103 6.69 8.51 0.61
CA LEU A 103 5.43 7.83 0.93
C LEU A 103 4.45 7.99 -0.24
N ILE A 104 3.90 6.88 -0.73
CA ILE A 104 2.88 6.86 -1.78
C ILE A 104 1.52 6.65 -1.12
N ILE A 105 0.60 7.62 -1.26
CA ILE A 105 -0.74 7.59 -0.67
C ILE A 105 -1.83 7.98 -1.67
N GLY A 106 -3.02 7.43 -1.48
CA GLY A 106 -4.20 7.86 -2.22
C GLY A 106 -4.71 9.23 -1.77
N ALA A 107 -5.41 9.93 -2.64
CA ALA A 107 -6.02 11.22 -2.35
C ALA A 107 -7.05 11.16 -1.21
N ASP A 108 -7.69 10.00 -0.98
CA ASP A 108 -8.53 9.72 0.19
C ASP A 108 -7.72 9.80 1.50
N SER A 109 -6.55 9.17 1.51
CA SER A 109 -5.63 9.19 2.67
C SER A 109 -4.98 10.57 2.87
N TRP A 110 -4.71 11.29 1.78
CA TRP A 110 -4.25 12.67 1.84
C TRP A 110 -5.29 13.59 2.51
N ALA A 111 -6.57 13.47 2.13
CA ALA A 111 -7.67 14.23 2.74
C ALA A 111 -7.80 13.97 4.26
N ASP A 112 -7.52 12.75 4.69
CA ASP A 112 -7.54 12.33 6.10
C ASP A 112 -6.21 12.52 6.84
N MET A 113 -5.18 13.07 6.19
CA MET A 113 -3.82 13.12 6.75
C MET A 113 -3.74 13.87 8.08
N GLY A 114 -4.57 14.90 8.29
CA GLY A 114 -4.61 15.64 9.56
C GLY A 114 -4.96 14.78 10.79
N ARG A 115 -5.51 13.58 10.58
CA ARG A 115 -5.83 12.60 11.64
C ARG A 115 -4.69 11.61 11.92
N TRP A 116 -3.62 11.67 11.12
CA TRP A 116 -2.50 10.75 11.27
C TRP A 116 -1.59 11.13 12.43
N ARG A 117 -1.00 10.13 13.04
CA ARG A 117 -0.03 10.35 14.10
C ARG A 117 1.18 11.11 13.56
N ASP A 118 1.51 12.23 14.20
CA ASP A 118 2.66 13.09 13.86
C ASP A 118 2.67 13.52 12.36
N ALA A 119 1.49 13.86 11.80
CA ALA A 119 1.31 14.21 10.40
C ALA A 119 2.23 15.35 9.92
N GLU A 120 2.46 16.36 10.75
CA GLU A 120 3.36 17.47 10.44
C GLU A 120 4.83 17.01 10.36
N ALA A 121 5.27 16.15 11.28
CA ALA A 121 6.61 15.59 11.24
C ALA A 121 6.78 14.71 9.99
N LEU A 122 5.75 13.91 9.64
CA LEU A 122 5.75 13.09 8.43
C LEU A 122 5.96 13.95 7.17
N ARG A 123 5.24 15.06 7.04
CA ARG A 123 5.35 15.99 5.90
C ARG A 123 6.70 16.71 5.84
N ARG A 124 7.31 17.02 6.98
CA ARG A 124 8.63 17.68 7.03
C ARG A 124 9.79 16.73 6.76
N GLU A 125 9.66 15.46 7.15
CA GLU A 125 10.76 14.49 7.11
C GLU A 125 10.82 13.68 5.82
N PHE A 126 9.69 13.52 5.13
CA PHE A 126 9.56 12.61 3.99
C PHE A 126 8.82 13.27 2.84
N SER A 127 9.27 12.96 1.62
CA SER A 127 8.51 13.31 0.41
C SER A 127 7.23 12.48 0.32
N LEU A 128 6.15 13.08 -0.18
CA LEU A 128 4.87 12.42 -0.40
C LEU A 128 4.47 12.45 -1.86
N ILE A 129 3.96 11.33 -2.37
CA ILE A 129 3.40 11.21 -3.72
C ILE A 129 1.93 10.84 -3.57
N VAL A 130 1.05 11.76 -4.00
CA VAL A 130 -0.41 11.60 -3.89
C VAL A 130 -1.00 11.21 -5.23
N TYR A 131 -1.72 10.08 -5.29
CA TYR A 131 -2.38 9.59 -6.50
C TYR A 131 -3.91 9.63 -6.37
N PRO A 132 -4.67 9.77 -7.49
CA PRO A 132 -6.12 9.86 -7.46
C PRO A 132 -6.77 8.55 -6.99
N ARG A 133 -7.93 8.67 -6.35
CA ARG A 133 -8.79 7.56 -5.93
C ARG A 133 -10.22 7.80 -6.40
N PRO A 134 -11.03 6.75 -6.63
CA PRO A 134 -12.46 6.95 -6.93
C PRO A 134 -13.13 7.85 -5.90
N GLY A 135 -13.79 8.90 -6.36
CA GLY A 135 -14.40 9.94 -5.51
C GLY A 135 -13.43 10.98 -4.93
N TYR A 136 -12.12 10.80 -5.11
CA TYR A 136 -11.07 11.73 -4.66
C TYR A 136 -10.14 12.02 -5.84
N PRO A 137 -10.38 13.09 -6.60
CA PRO A 137 -9.53 13.49 -7.71
C PRO A 137 -8.13 13.88 -7.22
N VAL A 138 -7.23 14.11 -8.17
CA VAL A 138 -5.89 14.63 -7.86
C VAL A 138 -6.04 15.95 -7.12
N PRO A 139 -5.52 16.08 -5.89
CA PRO A 139 -5.64 17.32 -5.14
C PRO A 139 -4.73 18.42 -5.73
N GLU A 140 -5.18 19.66 -5.65
CA GLU A 140 -4.29 20.80 -5.81
C GLU A 140 -3.41 20.89 -4.55
N ILE A 141 -2.10 20.71 -4.74
CA ILE A 141 -1.15 20.84 -3.64
C ILE A 141 -0.64 22.28 -3.65
N ALA A 142 -1.01 23.04 -2.62
CA ALA A 142 -0.47 24.38 -2.43
C ALA A 142 1.05 24.27 -2.15
N PRO A 143 1.86 25.19 -2.69
CA PRO A 143 3.28 25.26 -2.34
C PRO A 143 3.44 25.39 -0.82
N ASP A 144 4.18 24.46 -0.24
CA ASP A 144 4.55 24.47 1.18
C ASP A 144 6.08 24.35 1.24
N GLU A 145 6.76 25.37 1.70
CA GLU A 145 8.21 25.43 1.75
C GLU A 145 8.82 24.34 2.67
N THR A 146 8.00 23.74 3.55
CA THR A 146 8.43 22.74 4.53
C THR A 146 8.12 21.31 4.11
N ALA A 147 7.36 21.11 3.03
CA ALA A 147 6.87 19.79 2.62
C ALA A 147 7.12 19.52 1.13
N ASP A 148 7.83 18.40 0.84
CA ASP A 148 7.99 17.90 -0.53
C ASP A 148 6.80 16.99 -0.86
N VAL A 149 5.67 17.59 -1.28
CA VAL A 149 4.44 16.88 -1.64
C VAL A 149 4.14 17.13 -3.11
N ARG A 150 3.92 16.06 -3.86
CA ARG A 150 3.49 16.15 -5.25
C ARG A 150 2.30 15.26 -5.55
N ALA A 151 1.37 15.79 -6.31
CA ALA A 151 0.26 15.04 -6.86
C ALA A 151 0.63 14.48 -8.24
N VAL A 152 0.18 13.26 -8.54
CA VAL A 152 0.45 12.58 -9.81
C VAL A 152 -0.84 12.08 -10.43
N ALA A 153 -0.95 12.15 -11.76
CA ALA A 153 -2.12 11.70 -12.51
C ALA A 153 -2.02 10.21 -12.88
N ALA A 154 -1.80 9.35 -11.89
CA ALA A 154 -1.76 7.91 -12.13
C ALA A 154 -3.13 7.39 -12.61
N PRO A 155 -3.18 6.43 -13.55
CA PRO A 155 -4.43 5.81 -13.98
C PRO A 155 -5.17 5.17 -12.82
N MET A 156 -6.47 5.46 -12.71
CA MET A 156 -7.31 4.85 -11.69
C MET A 156 -7.75 3.44 -12.11
N MET A 157 -7.63 2.51 -11.17
CA MET A 157 -8.21 1.19 -11.28
C MET A 157 -9.27 1.05 -10.19
N ASP A 158 -10.53 0.97 -10.59
CA ASP A 158 -11.64 0.78 -9.66
C ASP A 158 -11.79 -0.69 -9.26
N VAL A 159 -10.73 -1.22 -8.65
CA VAL A 159 -10.69 -2.55 -8.05
C VAL A 159 -10.26 -2.42 -6.60
N SER A 160 -11.00 -3.04 -5.70
CA SER A 160 -10.69 -3.04 -4.27
C SER A 160 -10.54 -4.45 -3.72
N SER A 161 -9.77 -4.59 -2.64
CA SER A 161 -9.69 -5.85 -1.89
C SER A 161 -11.06 -6.30 -1.36
N THR A 162 -11.94 -5.36 -1.04
CA THR A 162 -13.32 -5.66 -0.62
C THR A 162 -14.10 -6.32 -1.75
N PHE A 163 -14.10 -5.72 -2.94
CA PHE A 163 -14.71 -6.34 -4.13
C PHE A 163 -14.19 -7.76 -4.37
N VAL A 164 -12.87 -7.96 -4.31
CA VAL A 164 -12.26 -9.29 -4.51
C VAL A 164 -12.75 -10.29 -3.47
N ARG A 165 -12.79 -9.91 -2.18
CA ARG A 165 -13.27 -10.80 -1.11
C ARG A 165 -14.76 -11.15 -1.26
N GLU A 166 -15.59 -10.18 -1.61
CA GLU A 166 -17.02 -10.39 -1.85
C GLU A 166 -17.25 -11.30 -3.05
N ALA A 167 -16.54 -11.10 -4.15
CA ALA A 167 -16.60 -11.95 -5.31
C ALA A 167 -16.19 -13.41 -5.00
N ILE A 168 -15.11 -13.61 -4.21
CA ILE A 168 -14.68 -14.93 -3.75
C ILE A 168 -15.76 -15.57 -2.86
N ARG A 169 -16.34 -14.84 -1.92
CA ARG A 169 -17.45 -15.34 -1.07
C ARG A 169 -18.66 -15.76 -1.89
N ALA A 170 -18.94 -15.05 -2.98
CA ALA A 170 -20.02 -15.36 -3.91
C ALA A 170 -19.67 -16.47 -4.92
N GLY A 171 -18.49 -17.12 -4.81
CA GLY A 171 -18.05 -18.15 -5.74
C GLY A 171 -17.76 -17.64 -7.17
N ARG A 172 -17.49 -16.35 -7.33
CA ARG A 172 -17.17 -15.74 -8.62
C ARG A 172 -15.70 -15.93 -8.97
N ASP A 173 -15.42 -16.08 -10.27
CA ASP A 173 -14.05 -16.15 -10.78
C ASP A 173 -13.39 -14.75 -10.72
N VAL A 174 -12.28 -14.66 -9.99
CA VAL A 174 -11.53 -13.41 -9.78
C VAL A 174 -10.15 -13.44 -10.42
N ARG A 175 -9.86 -14.44 -11.30
CA ARG A 175 -8.51 -14.66 -11.84
C ARG A 175 -7.87 -13.44 -12.50
N PHE A 176 -8.65 -12.59 -13.15
CA PHE A 176 -8.13 -11.41 -13.84
C PHE A 176 -8.01 -10.16 -12.94
N PHE A 177 -8.53 -10.22 -11.73
CA PHE A 177 -8.36 -9.19 -10.72
C PHE A 177 -7.14 -9.45 -9.82
N LEU A 178 -6.62 -10.70 -9.84
CA LEU A 178 -5.50 -11.13 -9.03
C LEU A 178 -4.25 -11.37 -9.86
N PRO A 179 -3.06 -10.98 -9.34
CA PRO A 179 -1.79 -11.39 -9.91
C PRO A 179 -1.69 -12.91 -10.01
N GLU A 180 -0.99 -13.41 -11.01
CA GLU A 180 -0.89 -14.84 -11.26
C GLU A 180 -0.44 -15.64 -10.02
N GLY A 181 0.61 -15.17 -9.36
CA GLY A 181 1.13 -15.79 -8.15
C GLY A 181 0.14 -15.84 -6.98
N VAL A 182 -0.91 -14.99 -7.00
CA VAL A 182 -1.94 -14.94 -5.94
C VAL A 182 -3.12 -15.88 -6.22
N ARG A 183 -3.36 -16.24 -7.48
CA ARG A 183 -4.53 -17.05 -7.88
C ARG A 183 -4.61 -18.39 -7.15
N ARG A 184 -3.47 -19.02 -6.87
CA ARG A 184 -3.38 -20.30 -6.13
C ARG A 184 -3.93 -20.22 -4.71
N TYR A 185 -3.99 -19.02 -4.12
CA TYR A 185 -4.50 -18.81 -2.75
C TYR A 185 -6.01 -18.62 -2.68
N VAL A 186 -6.73 -18.50 -3.80
CA VAL A 186 -8.18 -18.25 -3.82
C VAL A 186 -8.97 -19.26 -2.98
N PRO A 187 -8.71 -20.60 -3.07
CA PRO A 187 -9.41 -21.57 -2.22
C PRO A 187 -9.17 -21.34 -0.71
N GLU A 188 -7.95 -21.00 -0.34
CA GLU A 188 -7.60 -20.73 1.05
C GLU A 188 -8.20 -19.41 1.54
N ILE A 189 -8.22 -18.36 0.71
CA ILE A 189 -8.93 -17.11 1.01
C ILE A 189 -10.41 -17.40 1.27
N ALA A 190 -11.07 -18.17 0.40
CA ALA A 190 -12.47 -18.54 0.55
C ALA A 190 -12.72 -19.26 1.89
N ARG A 191 -11.89 -20.24 2.23
CA ARG A 191 -11.97 -21.01 3.49
C ARG A 191 -11.83 -20.11 4.71
N ARG A 192 -10.83 -19.21 4.73
CA ARG A 192 -10.60 -18.28 5.84
C ARG A 192 -11.73 -17.27 5.97
N LEU A 193 -12.22 -16.72 4.86
CA LEU A 193 -13.35 -15.80 4.87
C LEU A 193 -14.65 -16.45 5.37
N ALA A 194 -14.85 -17.73 5.13
CA ALA A 194 -15.99 -18.48 5.66
C ALA A 194 -15.90 -18.70 7.18
N ALA A 195 -14.69 -18.85 7.74
CA ALA A 195 -14.45 -19.01 9.16
C ALA A 195 -14.57 -17.71 9.99
N MET A 196 -14.62 -16.56 9.33
CA MET A 196 -14.71 -15.23 9.95
C MET A 196 -16.16 -14.70 10.08
N ARG A 197 -17.14 -15.56 10.03
CA ARG A 197 -18.58 -15.22 10.18
C ARG A 197 -18.98 -15.08 11.64
#